data_37f94122b32427176943a053487256c9
#
_entry.id   37f94122b32427176943a053487256c9
#
_cell.length_a   1.000
_cell.length_b   1.000
_cell.length_c   1.000
_cell.angle_alpha   90.00
_cell.angle_beta   90.00
_cell.angle_gamma   90.00
#
_symmetry.space_group_name_H-M   'P 1'
#
loop_
_entity.id
_entity.type
_entity.pdbx_description
1 polymer ?
#
loop_
_entity_poly.entity_id
_entity_poly.type
_entity_poly.pdbx_seq_one_letter_code
_entity_poly.pdbx_strand_id
1 'polypeptide(L)'
;KTRYVLKFRSKKYRKLLKKRELCVLKTEYIVEMTHITKTFPGVRALDDVSFNLKSGEVLALLGENGAGKSTLMKVLSGVYTRDGGEIMAFGNKVEKMTPKRAKELGIAIIHQELNLCSHLSVAENIFLGQEIVKGGVVQRKQMNDEARAILKRLSLEIEPETLVGSLSVSKQQMIEIAKALLHKARVLIM
;
A
#
# COMPACT_ATOMS: atom_id res chain seq x y z
N LYS A 1 -10.76 25.49 3.89
CA LYS A 1 -11.64 24.40 3.36
C LYS A 1 -11.38 24.26 1.87
N THR A 2 -10.44 23.43 1.47
CA THR A 2 -10.19 23.19 0.04
C THR A 2 -10.27 21.68 -0.20
N ARG A 3 -11.40 21.25 -0.74
CA ARG A 3 -11.56 19.88 -1.26
C ARG A 3 -11.15 19.90 -2.73
N TYR A 4 -10.14 19.16 -3.10
CA TYR A 4 -9.84 18.87 -4.50
C TYR A 4 -9.92 17.36 -4.71
N VAL A 5 -10.95 16.95 -5.44
CA VAL A 5 -11.15 15.55 -5.89
C VAL A 5 -10.98 15.55 -7.40
N LEU A 6 -9.90 14.95 -7.91
CA LEU A 6 -9.75 14.66 -9.32
C LEU A 6 -10.10 13.19 -9.58
N LYS A 7 -11.23 12.96 -10.29
CA LYS A 7 -11.64 11.63 -10.75
C LYS A 7 -10.92 11.29 -12.05
N PHE A 8 -9.99 10.35 -12.01
CA PHE A 8 -9.48 9.71 -13.22
C PHE A 8 -10.29 8.45 -13.52
N ARG A 9 -11.06 8.47 -14.64
CA ARG A 9 -11.76 7.30 -15.17
C ARG A 9 -10.82 6.57 -16.15
N SER A 10 -10.06 5.58 -15.70
CA SER A 10 -9.34 4.69 -16.62
C SER A 10 -10.04 3.33 -16.70
N LYS A 11 -10.58 2.99 -17.89
CA LYS A 11 -11.21 1.69 -18.19
C LYS A 11 -10.24 0.50 -18.12
N LYS A 12 -8.94 0.73 -18.23
CA LYS A 12 -7.91 -0.31 -18.32
C LYS A 12 -7.70 -1.08 -17.00
N TYR A 13 -7.89 -0.42 -15.85
CA TYR A 13 -7.72 -1.06 -14.54
C TYR A 13 -8.97 -1.75 -14.00
N ARG A 14 -10.17 -1.49 -14.56
CA ARG A 14 -11.42 -2.17 -14.17
C ARG A 14 -11.45 -3.66 -14.51
N LYS A 15 -10.71 -4.10 -15.52
CA LYS A 15 -10.75 -5.49 -16.01
C LYS A 15 -10.00 -6.48 -15.10
N LEU A 16 -9.08 -5.99 -14.26
CA LEU A 16 -8.28 -6.80 -13.33
C LEU A 16 -8.99 -7.12 -12.00
N LEU A 17 -10.06 -6.39 -11.66
CA LEU A 17 -10.76 -6.53 -10.38
C LEU A 17 -12.08 -7.32 -10.45
N LYS A 18 -12.48 -7.81 -11.64
CA LYS A 18 -13.81 -8.42 -11.88
C LYS A 18 -13.92 -9.93 -11.58
N LYS A 19 -13.18 -10.48 -10.61
CA LYS A 19 -13.43 -11.86 -10.15
C LYS A 19 -13.17 -12.01 -8.66
N ARG A 20 -14.10 -11.52 -7.84
CA ARG A 20 -14.50 -12.13 -6.56
C ARG A 20 -15.69 -11.36 -6.02
N GLU A 21 -16.88 -11.94 -6.24
CA GLU A 21 -18.07 -11.59 -5.48
C GLU A 21 -17.79 -11.88 -4.01
N LEU A 22 -17.96 -10.89 -3.18
CA LEU A 22 -18.25 -11.10 -1.77
C LEU A 22 -19.31 -10.09 -1.35
N CYS A 23 -20.43 -10.63 -0.93
CA CYS A 23 -21.48 -9.95 -0.23
C CYS A 23 -20.88 -9.16 0.94
N VAL A 24 -20.77 -7.84 0.83
CA VAL A 24 -20.44 -6.95 1.93
C VAL A 24 -21.40 -5.77 1.91
N LEU A 25 -22.05 -5.65 3.03
CA LEU A 25 -22.91 -4.57 3.48
C LEU A 25 -22.46 -3.19 2.97
N LYS A 26 -23.46 -2.45 2.51
CA LYS A 26 -23.56 -1.06 2.10
C LYS A 26 -22.61 -0.02 2.76
N THR A 27 -21.32 -0.16 2.63
CA THR A 27 -20.43 0.99 2.78
C THR A 27 -19.86 1.32 1.41
N GLU A 28 -20.20 2.47 0.87
CA GLU A 28 -19.71 2.98 -0.42
C GLU A 28 -18.17 3.12 -0.41
N TYR A 29 -17.59 3.24 0.78
CA TYR A 29 -16.18 3.47 1.02
C TYR A 29 -15.48 2.26 1.62
N ILE A 30 -14.29 1.96 1.13
CA ILE A 30 -13.41 0.91 1.67
C ILE A 30 -12.51 1.42 2.77
N VAL A 31 -12.22 2.73 2.78
CA VAL A 31 -11.52 3.44 3.84
C VAL A 31 -12.23 4.75 4.09
N GLU A 32 -12.49 5.05 5.35
CA GLU A 32 -12.99 6.34 5.81
C GLU A 32 -12.16 6.79 7.00
N MET A 33 -11.69 8.01 6.95
CA MET A 33 -11.00 8.68 8.05
C MET A 33 -11.77 9.96 8.34
N THR A 34 -12.26 10.12 9.56
CA THR A 34 -13.11 11.24 9.93
C THR A 34 -12.55 11.98 11.14
N HIS A 35 -12.49 13.31 11.03
CA HIS A 35 -12.05 14.20 12.10
C HIS A 35 -10.64 13.88 12.63
N ILE A 36 -9.75 13.44 11.75
CA ILE A 36 -8.39 13.02 12.13
C ILE A 36 -7.59 14.23 12.58
N THR A 37 -7.03 14.11 13.78
CA THR A 37 -6.09 15.09 14.34
C THR A 37 -4.75 14.42 14.64
N LYS A 38 -3.67 15.17 14.41
CA LYS A 38 -2.32 14.76 14.77
C LYS A 38 -1.46 15.96 15.10
N THR A 39 -0.91 15.95 16.30
CA THR A 39 -0.01 17.00 16.79
C THR A 39 1.38 16.41 17.05
N PHE A 40 2.40 17.13 16.67
CA PHE A 40 3.79 16.88 17.04
C PHE A 40 4.29 18.05 17.90
N PRO A 41 5.40 17.92 18.63
CA PRO A 41 5.96 19.03 19.39
C PRO A 41 6.10 20.29 18.51
N GLY A 42 5.40 21.35 18.88
CA GLY A 42 5.43 22.64 18.19
C GLY A 42 4.58 22.78 16.92
N VAL A 43 3.93 21.68 16.43
CA VAL A 43 3.09 21.79 15.21
C VAL A 43 1.90 20.84 15.22
N ARG A 44 0.74 21.38 14.85
CA ARG A 44 -0.47 20.56 14.57
C ARG A 44 -0.48 20.19 13.08
N ALA A 45 -0.04 18.98 12.78
CA ALA A 45 0.15 18.51 11.42
C ALA A 45 -1.15 18.10 10.71
N LEU A 46 -2.15 17.63 11.46
CA LEU A 46 -3.51 17.36 10.99
C LEU A 46 -4.50 18.01 11.94
N ASP A 47 -5.41 18.80 11.40
CA ASP A 47 -6.44 19.49 12.14
C ASP A 47 -7.81 19.21 11.52
N ASP A 48 -8.57 18.32 12.15
CA ASP A 48 -9.92 17.93 11.71
C ASP A 48 -10.00 17.48 10.24
N VAL A 49 -9.09 16.62 9.83
CA VAL A 49 -8.98 16.16 8.44
C VAL A 49 -9.85 14.93 8.23
N SER A 50 -10.71 15.00 7.20
CA SER A 50 -11.52 13.86 6.78
C SER A 50 -11.19 13.45 5.35
N PHE A 51 -11.19 12.12 5.12
CA PHE A 51 -10.80 11.48 3.86
C PHE A 51 -11.59 10.19 3.69
N ASN A 52 -11.99 9.89 2.46
CA ASN A 52 -12.65 8.64 2.13
C ASN A 52 -12.16 8.09 0.78
N LEU A 53 -12.17 6.78 0.64
CA LEU A 53 -11.72 6.05 -0.55
C LEU A 53 -12.76 4.98 -0.91
N LYS A 54 -13.16 4.96 -2.19
CA LYS A 54 -14.07 3.94 -2.75
C LYS A 54 -13.28 2.76 -3.34
N SER A 55 -13.94 1.63 -3.46
CA SER A 55 -13.36 0.48 -4.15
C SER A 55 -13.08 0.79 -5.63
N GLY A 56 -11.86 0.48 -6.08
CA GLY A 56 -11.42 0.73 -7.46
C GLY A 56 -11.21 2.21 -7.81
N GLU A 57 -11.17 3.08 -6.81
CA GLU A 57 -10.86 4.50 -6.97
C GLU A 57 -9.34 4.72 -6.93
N VAL A 58 -8.85 5.64 -7.74
CA VAL A 58 -7.54 6.25 -7.60
C VAL A 58 -7.74 7.67 -7.11
N LEU A 59 -7.28 7.95 -5.90
CA LEU A 59 -7.41 9.24 -5.25
C LEU A 59 -6.06 9.92 -5.12
N ALA A 60 -5.94 11.15 -5.64
CA ALA A 60 -4.76 11.97 -5.50
C ALA A 60 -4.94 12.97 -4.35
N LEU A 61 -3.98 13.00 -3.43
CA LEU A 61 -3.90 14.01 -2.37
C LEU A 61 -3.04 15.17 -2.86
N LEU A 62 -3.66 16.31 -3.06
CA LEU A 62 -2.98 17.53 -3.51
C LEU A 62 -2.87 18.54 -2.36
N GLY A 63 -1.80 19.32 -2.36
CA GLY A 63 -1.55 20.37 -1.38
C GLY A 63 -0.07 20.75 -1.33
N GLU A 64 0.22 21.87 -0.71
CA GLU A 64 1.59 22.38 -0.53
C GLU A 64 2.47 21.44 0.31
N ASN A 65 3.77 21.64 0.27
CA ASN A 65 4.68 20.95 1.18
C ASN A 65 4.37 21.37 2.62
N GLY A 66 4.31 20.39 3.54
CA GLY A 66 3.87 20.66 4.90
C GLY A 66 2.35 20.57 5.15
N ALA A 67 1.51 20.46 4.11
CA ALA A 67 0.05 20.38 4.25
C ALA A 67 -0.49 19.11 4.94
N GLY A 68 0.36 18.26 5.54
CA GLY A 68 -0.05 17.07 6.28
C GLY A 68 -0.35 15.81 5.45
N LYS A 69 -0.17 15.84 4.11
CA LYS A 69 -0.45 14.70 3.23
C LYS A 69 0.26 13.41 3.66
N SER A 70 1.57 13.48 3.81
CA SER A 70 2.38 12.32 4.24
C SER A 70 2.05 11.90 5.68
N THR A 71 1.68 12.83 6.55
CA THR A 71 1.25 12.54 7.92
C THR A 71 -0.06 11.77 7.92
N LEU A 72 -1.04 12.18 7.09
CA LEU A 72 -2.32 11.48 6.94
C LEU A 72 -2.11 10.05 6.44
N MET A 73 -1.25 9.85 5.45
CA MET A 73 -0.93 8.52 4.91
C MET A 73 -0.16 7.66 5.93
N LYS A 74 0.73 8.27 6.72
CA LYS A 74 1.43 7.58 7.83
C LYS A 74 0.48 7.20 8.98
N VAL A 75 -0.57 7.97 9.22
CA VAL A 75 -1.65 7.58 10.15
C VAL A 75 -2.44 6.40 9.59
N LEU A 76 -2.82 6.42 8.30
CA LEU A 76 -3.55 5.33 7.67
C LEU A 76 -2.72 4.03 7.61
N SER A 77 -1.42 4.13 7.37
CA SER A 77 -0.51 2.96 7.37
C SER A 77 -0.07 2.52 8.78
N GLY A 78 -0.48 3.25 9.83
CA GLY A 78 -0.18 2.92 11.22
C GLY A 78 1.23 3.27 11.70
N VAL A 79 2.01 3.98 10.87
CA VAL A 79 3.34 4.50 11.26
C VAL A 79 3.20 5.57 12.35
N TYR A 80 2.14 6.40 12.26
CA TYR A 80 1.79 7.36 13.30
C TYR A 80 0.44 7.01 13.91
N THR A 81 0.34 7.18 15.22
CA THR A 81 -0.95 7.10 15.93
C THR A 81 -1.66 8.44 15.81
N ARG A 82 -2.95 8.42 15.47
CA ARG A 82 -3.80 9.61 15.53
C ARG A 82 -4.03 10.04 16.98
N ASP A 83 -4.26 11.34 17.19
CA ASP A 83 -4.59 11.89 18.50
C ASP A 83 -6.13 12.02 18.66
N GLY A 84 -6.86 12.14 17.54
CA GLY A 84 -8.34 12.19 17.53
C GLY A 84 -8.89 11.67 16.21
N GLY A 85 -10.22 11.57 16.15
CA GLY A 85 -10.95 11.08 14.98
C GLY A 85 -11.10 9.58 14.92
N GLU A 86 -11.69 9.10 13.83
CA GLU A 86 -12.00 7.69 13.63
C GLU A 86 -11.47 7.18 12.28
N ILE A 87 -11.14 5.89 12.23
CA ILE A 87 -10.78 5.18 11.02
C ILE A 87 -11.71 3.99 10.86
N MET A 88 -12.40 3.94 9.74
CA MET A 88 -13.13 2.76 9.27
C MET A 88 -12.38 2.16 8.09
N ALA A 89 -12.13 0.87 8.11
CA ALA A 89 -11.50 0.15 7.01
C ALA A 89 -12.29 -1.12 6.71
N PHE A 90 -12.73 -1.24 5.46
CA PHE A 90 -13.52 -2.38 4.97
C PHE A 90 -14.76 -2.68 5.83
N GLY A 91 -15.46 -1.62 6.26
CA GLY A 91 -16.67 -1.70 7.07
C GLY A 91 -16.44 -1.94 8.56
N ASN A 92 -15.19 -2.02 9.01
CA ASN A 92 -14.87 -2.24 10.42
C ASN A 92 -14.18 -1.01 11.03
N LYS A 93 -14.57 -0.67 12.24
CA LYS A 93 -13.89 0.38 13.02
C LYS A 93 -12.51 -0.11 13.45
N VAL A 94 -11.50 0.72 13.23
CA VAL A 94 -10.11 0.45 13.61
C VAL A 94 -9.75 1.33 14.79
N GLU A 95 -9.78 0.76 15.99
CA GLU A 95 -9.48 1.50 17.21
C GLU A 95 -8.03 1.98 17.24
N LYS A 96 -7.09 1.09 16.96
CA LYS A 96 -5.67 1.40 16.88
C LYS A 96 -5.09 0.89 15.56
N MET A 97 -4.64 1.81 14.72
CA MET A 97 -3.91 1.47 13.51
C MET A 97 -2.43 1.29 13.87
N THR A 98 -1.88 0.14 13.50
CA THR A 98 -0.45 -0.19 13.61
C THR A 98 0.03 -0.70 12.26
N PRO A 99 1.35 -0.71 11.96
CA PRO A 99 1.85 -1.25 10.69
C PRO A 99 1.41 -2.71 10.46
N LYS A 100 1.42 -3.51 11.52
CA LYS A 100 0.93 -4.89 11.49
C LYS A 100 -0.57 -4.95 11.10
N ARG A 101 -1.39 -4.12 11.76
CA ARG A 101 -2.84 -4.06 11.49
C ARG A 101 -3.14 -3.56 10.09
N ALA A 102 -2.43 -2.55 9.62
CA ALA A 102 -2.55 -2.05 8.24
C ALA A 102 -2.26 -3.16 7.22
N LYS A 103 -1.16 -3.91 7.43
CA LYS A 103 -0.79 -5.06 6.59
C LYS A 103 -1.87 -6.16 6.60
N GLU A 104 -2.41 -6.52 7.76
CA GLU A 104 -3.51 -7.50 7.89
C GLU A 104 -4.77 -7.06 7.13
N LEU A 105 -5.07 -5.77 7.12
CA LEU A 105 -6.17 -5.18 6.36
C LEU A 105 -5.88 -5.07 4.86
N GLY A 106 -4.64 -5.32 4.44
CA GLY A 106 -4.22 -5.17 3.05
C GLY A 106 -3.97 -3.70 2.65
N ILE A 107 -3.61 -2.85 3.60
CA ILE A 107 -3.17 -1.48 3.35
C ILE A 107 -1.64 -1.48 3.27
N ALA A 108 -1.09 -1.20 2.10
CA ALA A 108 0.35 -1.14 1.86
C ALA A 108 0.77 0.29 1.51
N ILE A 109 1.93 0.69 2.01
CA ILE A 109 2.58 1.95 1.66
C ILE A 109 3.88 1.67 0.91
N ILE A 110 4.08 2.37 -0.20
CA ILE A 110 5.35 2.43 -0.91
C ILE A 110 6.02 3.73 -0.50
N HIS A 111 7.17 3.61 0.10
CA HIS A 111 7.95 4.78 0.54
C HIS A 111 8.65 5.43 -0.65
N GLN A 112 8.92 6.73 -0.54
CA GLN A 112 9.71 7.46 -1.55
C GLN A 112 11.16 6.95 -1.60
N GLU A 113 11.69 6.53 -0.47
CA GLU A 113 12.99 5.87 -0.36
C GLU A 113 12.83 4.37 -0.62
N LEU A 114 13.75 3.80 -1.40
CA LEU A 114 13.74 2.39 -1.72
C LEU A 114 14.14 1.56 -0.50
N ASN A 115 13.24 0.69 -0.06
CA ASN A 115 13.46 -0.23 1.07
C ASN A 115 13.81 -1.65 0.55
N LEU A 116 14.70 -1.73 -0.44
CA LEU A 116 15.15 -2.98 -1.03
C LEU A 116 16.59 -3.28 -0.62
N CYS A 117 16.87 -4.55 -0.39
CA CYS A 117 18.23 -5.05 -0.12
C CYS A 117 18.95 -5.26 -1.46
N SER A 118 19.94 -4.42 -1.77
CA SER A 118 20.67 -4.44 -3.04
C SER A 118 21.39 -5.78 -3.32
N HIS A 119 21.81 -6.47 -2.26
CA HIS A 119 22.54 -7.74 -2.34
C HIS A 119 21.63 -8.99 -2.43
N LEU A 120 20.32 -8.80 -2.34
CA LEU A 120 19.35 -9.86 -2.52
C LEU A 120 18.77 -9.84 -3.94
N SER A 121 18.31 -11.00 -4.40
CA SER A 121 17.60 -11.13 -5.67
C SER A 121 16.23 -10.44 -5.61
N VAL A 122 15.62 -10.25 -6.77
CA VAL A 122 14.26 -9.71 -6.89
C VAL A 122 13.26 -10.57 -6.12
N ALA A 123 13.31 -11.90 -6.28
CA ALA A 123 12.42 -12.81 -5.56
C ALA A 123 12.63 -12.72 -4.05
N GLU A 124 13.88 -12.73 -3.59
CA GLU A 124 14.17 -12.60 -2.15
C GLU A 124 13.70 -11.27 -1.58
N ASN A 125 13.83 -10.16 -2.31
CA ASN A 125 13.29 -8.87 -1.88
C ASN A 125 11.76 -8.86 -1.81
N ILE A 126 11.08 -9.46 -2.80
CA ILE A 126 9.62 -9.53 -2.83
C ILE A 126 9.09 -10.32 -1.62
N PHE A 127 9.74 -11.44 -1.29
CA PHE A 127 9.31 -12.32 -0.19
C PHE A 127 9.96 -11.99 1.16
N LEU A 128 10.78 -10.96 1.27
CA LEU A 128 11.52 -10.62 2.48
C LEU A 128 10.57 -10.47 3.70
N GLY A 129 10.81 -11.31 4.72
CA GLY A 129 9.98 -11.39 5.92
C GLY A 129 8.63 -12.09 5.73
N GLN A 130 8.45 -12.78 4.60
CA GLN A 130 7.30 -13.64 4.28
C GLN A 130 7.71 -14.79 3.35
N GLU A 131 8.87 -15.34 3.60
CA GLU A 131 9.43 -16.45 2.83
C GLU A 131 8.48 -17.65 2.85
N ILE A 132 8.38 -18.32 1.72
CA ILE A 132 7.59 -19.57 1.63
C ILE A 132 8.43 -20.68 2.22
N VAL A 133 7.99 -21.21 3.36
CA VAL A 133 8.70 -22.26 4.10
C VAL A 133 7.86 -23.54 4.13
N LYS A 134 8.47 -24.70 3.82
CA LYS A 134 7.86 -26.01 3.96
C LYS A 134 8.82 -26.94 4.68
N GLY A 135 8.39 -27.53 5.77
CA GLY A 135 9.23 -28.40 6.59
C GLY A 135 10.51 -27.75 7.12
N GLY A 136 10.45 -26.43 7.43
CA GLY A 136 11.62 -25.66 7.89
C GLY A 136 12.58 -25.20 6.78
N VAL A 137 12.30 -25.54 5.51
CA VAL A 137 13.16 -25.19 4.37
C VAL A 137 12.47 -24.15 3.48
N VAL A 138 13.21 -23.09 3.13
CA VAL A 138 12.73 -22.04 2.21
C VAL A 138 12.56 -22.62 0.79
N GLN A 139 11.37 -22.39 0.22
CA GLN A 139 10.99 -22.90 -1.10
C GLN A 139 11.37 -21.91 -2.19
N ARG A 140 12.69 -21.76 -2.47
CA ARG A 140 13.21 -20.78 -3.43
C ARG A 140 12.58 -20.90 -4.82
N LYS A 141 12.39 -22.12 -5.31
CA LYS A 141 11.77 -22.37 -6.62
C LYS A 141 10.35 -21.78 -6.67
N GLN A 142 9.53 -22.06 -5.66
CA GLN A 142 8.17 -21.52 -5.59
C GLN A 142 8.18 -19.99 -5.49
N MET A 143 9.07 -19.41 -4.69
CA MET A 143 9.22 -17.94 -4.60
C MET A 143 9.58 -17.33 -5.96
N ASN A 144 10.50 -17.93 -6.70
CA ASN A 144 10.86 -17.47 -8.03
C ASN A 144 9.71 -17.57 -9.03
N ASP A 145 8.95 -18.66 -9.00
CA ASP A 145 7.80 -18.85 -9.89
C ASP A 145 6.69 -17.83 -9.60
N GLU A 146 6.39 -17.57 -8.33
CA GLU A 146 5.41 -16.55 -7.93
C GLU A 146 5.91 -15.13 -8.24
N ALA A 147 7.21 -14.84 -8.02
CA ALA A 147 7.83 -13.58 -8.40
C ALA A 147 7.74 -13.35 -9.92
N ARG A 148 8.07 -14.36 -10.72
CA ARG A 148 7.97 -14.29 -12.19
C ARG A 148 6.54 -14.00 -12.64
N ALA A 149 5.55 -14.62 -12.01
CA ALA A 149 4.15 -14.39 -12.33
C ALA A 149 3.71 -12.94 -12.06
N ILE A 150 4.11 -12.33 -10.94
CA ILE A 150 3.76 -10.94 -10.63
C ILE A 150 4.53 -9.95 -11.52
N LEU A 151 5.82 -10.19 -11.79
CA LEU A 151 6.61 -9.37 -12.70
C LEU A 151 6.00 -9.34 -14.11
N LYS A 152 5.60 -10.51 -14.63
CA LYS A 152 4.91 -10.62 -15.92
C LYS A 152 3.57 -9.84 -15.93
N ARG A 153 2.80 -9.86 -14.84
CA ARG A 153 1.56 -9.07 -14.72
C ARG A 153 1.81 -7.56 -14.80
N LEU A 154 2.97 -7.12 -14.34
CA LEU A 154 3.41 -5.73 -14.40
C LEU A 154 4.14 -5.38 -15.71
N SER A 155 4.25 -6.33 -16.65
CA SER A 155 4.99 -6.18 -17.90
C SER A 155 6.48 -5.83 -17.68
N LEU A 156 7.05 -6.42 -16.64
CA LEU A 156 8.47 -6.28 -16.30
C LEU A 156 9.23 -7.49 -16.80
N GLU A 157 10.18 -7.24 -17.70
CA GLU A 157 11.14 -8.24 -18.19
C GLU A 157 12.35 -8.25 -17.26
N ILE A 158 12.20 -8.90 -16.11
CA ILE A 158 13.24 -9.05 -15.08
C ILE A 158 13.18 -10.48 -14.58
N GLU A 159 14.33 -11.16 -14.56
CA GLU A 159 14.40 -12.49 -13.97
C GLU A 159 14.38 -12.41 -12.43
N PRO A 160 13.65 -13.30 -11.75
CA PRO A 160 13.52 -13.30 -10.28
C PRO A 160 14.85 -13.42 -9.53
N GLU A 161 15.83 -14.05 -10.15
CA GLU A 161 17.17 -14.28 -9.61
C GLU A 161 18.09 -13.07 -9.74
N THR A 162 17.71 -12.05 -10.51
CA THR A 162 18.52 -10.84 -10.73
C THR A 162 18.72 -10.11 -9.40
N LEU A 163 19.95 -9.68 -9.13
CA LEU A 163 20.27 -8.86 -7.96
C LEU A 163 19.64 -7.46 -8.11
N VAL A 164 18.96 -7.01 -7.08
CA VAL A 164 18.25 -5.71 -7.10
C VAL A 164 19.21 -4.54 -7.30
N GLY A 165 20.43 -4.63 -6.75
CA GLY A 165 21.45 -3.60 -6.90
C GLY A 165 21.93 -3.36 -8.33
N SER A 166 21.72 -4.32 -9.25
CA SER A 166 22.08 -4.17 -10.68
C SER A 166 20.99 -3.46 -11.51
N LEU A 167 19.83 -3.22 -10.91
CA LEU A 167 18.68 -2.66 -11.60
C LEU A 167 18.64 -1.13 -11.50
N SER A 168 18.10 -0.48 -12.53
CA SER A 168 17.81 0.96 -12.47
C SER A 168 16.80 1.29 -11.37
N VAL A 169 16.85 2.52 -10.84
CA VAL A 169 15.95 3.00 -9.78
C VAL A 169 14.48 2.80 -10.15
N SER A 170 14.11 3.07 -11.40
CA SER A 170 12.72 2.86 -11.87
C SER A 170 12.31 1.39 -11.83
N LYS A 171 13.20 0.45 -12.17
CA LYS A 171 12.93 -0.99 -12.02
C LYS A 171 12.82 -1.39 -10.55
N GLN A 172 13.66 -0.84 -9.69
CA GLN A 172 13.59 -1.06 -8.24
C GLN A 172 12.25 -0.57 -7.66
N GLN A 173 11.76 0.61 -8.06
CA GLN A 173 10.44 1.09 -7.67
C GLN A 173 9.31 0.14 -8.12
N MET A 174 9.41 -0.43 -9.30
CA MET A 174 8.44 -1.42 -9.77
C MET A 174 8.48 -2.72 -8.97
N ILE A 175 9.62 -3.11 -8.41
CA ILE A 175 9.74 -4.26 -7.51
C ILE A 175 9.04 -3.98 -6.18
N GLU A 176 9.12 -2.76 -5.63
CA GLU A 176 8.33 -2.36 -4.46
C GLU A 176 6.83 -2.52 -4.71
N ILE A 177 6.35 -2.11 -5.89
CA ILE A 177 4.96 -2.30 -6.29
C ILE A 177 4.63 -3.79 -6.39
N ALA A 178 5.50 -4.59 -7.02
CA ALA A 178 5.34 -6.03 -7.15
C ALA A 178 5.22 -6.71 -5.78
N LYS A 179 6.08 -6.33 -4.82
CA LYS A 179 6.06 -6.78 -3.43
C LYS A 179 4.71 -6.48 -2.77
N ALA A 180 4.22 -5.25 -2.87
CA ALA A 180 2.94 -4.86 -2.30
C ALA A 180 1.76 -5.66 -2.89
N LEU A 181 1.75 -5.85 -4.22
CA LEU A 181 0.69 -6.59 -4.91
C LEU A 181 0.70 -8.09 -4.62
N LEU A 182 1.88 -8.69 -4.47
CA LEU A 182 1.99 -10.11 -4.11
C LEU A 182 1.40 -10.35 -2.72
N HIS A 183 1.61 -9.43 -1.79
CA HIS A 183 1.07 -9.47 -0.43
C HIS A 183 -0.42 -9.08 -0.34
N LYS A 184 -1.15 -9.13 -1.47
CA LYS A 184 -2.60 -8.93 -1.55
C LYS A 184 -3.04 -7.55 -1.05
N ALA A 185 -2.26 -6.52 -1.33
CA ALA A 185 -2.66 -5.15 -1.04
C ALA A 185 -4.02 -4.84 -1.68
N ARG A 186 -4.95 -4.35 -0.88
CA ARG A 186 -6.30 -3.88 -1.26
C ARG A 186 -6.32 -2.36 -1.41
N VAL A 187 -5.48 -1.69 -0.66
CA VAL A 187 -5.20 -0.25 -0.75
C VAL A 187 -3.71 -0.06 -0.89
N LEU A 188 -3.30 0.71 -1.89
CA LEU A 188 -1.92 1.05 -2.14
C LEU A 188 -1.73 2.56 -1.99
N ILE A 189 -0.82 2.95 -1.11
CA ILE A 189 -0.41 4.33 -0.86
C ILE A 189 0.95 4.52 -1.55
N MET A 190 1.06 5.54 -2.40
CA MET A 190 2.29 5.85 -3.13
C MET A 190 2.70 7.32 -2.94
#